data_2fbe0444f4bffc387a2f6de42a969f71
#
_entry.id   2fbe0444f4bffc387a2f6de42a969f71
#
_cell.length_a   1.000
_cell.length_b   1.000
_cell.length_c   1.000
_cell.angle_alpha   90.00
_cell.angle_beta   90.00
_cell.angle_gamma   90.00
#
_symmetry.space_group_name_H-M   'P 1'
#
loop_
_entity.id
_entity.type
_entity.pdbx_description
1 polymer ?
#
loop_
_entity_poly.entity_id
_entity_poly.type
_entity_poly.pdbx_seq_one_letter_code
_entity_poly.pdbx_strand_id
1 'polypeptide(L)'
;ESRGLGDVYKRQARGGLTMVRIGVVTFPGTLDDQDAARAVRLAGAEPVSLWYASTDLAGVDAVILPGGFSYGDYLRAGALAAASPVMSSIRRAVDGGLPVLGICNGFQVLCESHLLPGTLMRNEKRRFHCSVQQLQVASVDTVWTCDFRPSERIHIAAKHGEGNYVADAATVAALEANNRVVFRYTANPNGSVHDIAGITNEAGNVVGLMPHPEHSVEELTGAGTDGLGFFRSLMTFLAAQL
;
A
#
# COMPACT_ATOMS: atom_id res chain seq x y z
N GLU A 1 -22.03 -16.35 11.86
CA GLU A 1 -22.91 -15.31 12.46
C GLU A 1 -22.45 -13.95 11.98
N SER A 2 -23.35 -13.26 11.30
CA SER A 2 -23.21 -12.04 10.50
C SER A 2 -22.91 -10.79 11.35
N ARG A 3 -21.65 -10.52 11.68
CA ARG A 3 -21.26 -9.26 12.34
C ARG A 3 -20.80 -8.14 11.38
N GLY A 4 -20.58 -8.43 10.10
CA GLY A 4 -20.11 -7.44 9.11
C GLY A 4 -21.20 -6.52 8.53
N LEU A 5 -22.43 -7.00 8.38
CA LEU A 5 -23.54 -6.22 7.81
C LEU A 5 -24.13 -5.18 8.81
N GLY A 6 -23.99 -5.43 10.10
CA GLY A 6 -24.53 -4.52 11.14
C GLY A 6 -23.84 -3.18 11.25
N ASP A 7 -22.55 -3.09 10.92
CA ASP A 7 -21.78 -1.85 11.04
C ASP A 7 -21.95 -0.95 9.80
N VAL A 8 -22.16 -1.54 8.62
CA VAL A 8 -22.50 -0.80 7.39
C VAL A 8 -23.87 -0.12 7.54
N TYR A 9 -24.87 -0.82 8.10
CA TYR A 9 -26.20 -0.23 8.37
C TYR A 9 -26.21 0.84 9.44
N LYS A 10 -25.32 0.79 10.44
CA LYS A 10 -25.21 1.86 11.46
C LYS A 10 -24.66 3.17 10.92
N ARG A 11 -23.85 3.13 9.84
CA ARG A 11 -23.34 4.34 9.17
C ARG A 11 -24.41 5.07 8.35
N GLN A 12 -25.29 4.35 7.67
CA GLN A 12 -26.40 4.95 6.90
C GLN A 12 -27.41 5.69 7.75
N ALA A 13 -27.52 5.39 9.04
CA ALA A 13 -28.44 6.05 9.96
C ALA A 13 -27.93 7.40 10.52
N ARG A 14 -26.67 7.78 10.26
CA ARG A 14 -26.11 9.08 10.65
C ARG A 14 -26.09 10.00 9.42
N GLY A 15 -27.19 10.61 9.08
CA GLY A 15 -27.40 11.52 7.95
C GLY A 15 -26.51 12.78 7.89
N GLY A 16 -25.18 12.61 8.01
CA GLY A 16 -24.14 13.59 7.78
C GLY A 16 -23.07 12.96 6.87
N LEU A 17 -22.51 13.72 5.95
CA LEU A 17 -21.29 13.36 5.18
C LEU A 17 -20.17 13.03 6.19
N THR A 18 -20.05 11.76 6.57
CA THR A 18 -18.93 11.32 7.42
C THR A 18 -17.66 11.32 6.55
N MET A 19 -16.68 12.14 6.94
CA MET A 19 -15.38 12.20 6.29
C MET A 19 -14.74 10.80 6.28
N VAL A 20 -14.22 10.36 5.14
CA VAL A 20 -13.47 9.11 5.01
C VAL A 20 -12.25 9.16 5.94
N ARG A 21 -12.04 8.10 6.72
CA ARG A 21 -11.00 8.01 7.72
C ARG A 21 -9.98 6.94 7.30
N ILE A 22 -8.71 7.33 7.11
CA ILE A 22 -7.64 6.43 6.65
C ILE A 22 -6.62 6.27 7.77
N GLY A 23 -6.45 5.05 8.25
CA GLY A 23 -5.46 4.70 9.26
C GLY A 23 -4.05 4.71 8.69
N VAL A 24 -3.13 5.39 9.35
CA VAL A 24 -1.70 5.39 9.02
C VAL A 24 -0.97 4.72 10.17
N VAL A 25 -0.34 3.58 9.89
CA VAL A 25 0.32 2.78 10.93
C VAL A 25 1.72 3.30 11.18
N THR A 26 2.07 3.46 12.46
CA THR A 26 3.43 3.82 12.88
C THR A 26 4.05 2.65 13.66
N PHE A 27 5.11 2.05 13.09
CA PHE A 27 6.00 1.10 13.77
C PHE A 27 7.24 1.84 14.31
N PRO A 28 7.98 1.27 15.27
CA PRO A 28 9.32 1.77 15.59
C PRO A 28 10.21 1.78 14.33
N GLY A 29 10.68 2.95 13.92
CA GLY A 29 11.48 3.13 12.70
C GLY A 29 10.68 3.41 11.42
N THR A 30 9.36 3.60 11.47
CA THR A 30 8.59 4.21 10.38
C THR A 30 9.06 5.65 10.18
N LEU A 31 9.23 6.09 8.93
CA LEU A 31 9.72 7.43 8.59
C LEU A 31 8.69 8.25 7.79
N ASP A 32 7.86 7.60 6.99
CA ASP A 32 6.99 8.26 6.00
C ASP A 32 5.52 8.35 6.46
N ASP A 33 5.24 8.16 7.77
CA ASP A 33 3.89 8.24 8.32
C ASP A 33 3.29 9.65 8.21
N GLN A 34 4.11 10.70 8.38
CA GLN A 34 3.65 12.08 8.23
C GLN A 34 3.39 12.45 6.76
N ASP A 35 4.19 11.93 5.83
CA ASP A 35 3.99 12.13 4.39
C ASP A 35 2.74 11.39 3.91
N ALA A 36 2.52 10.16 4.36
CA ALA A 36 1.29 9.42 4.12
C ALA A 36 0.06 10.15 4.67
N ALA A 37 0.14 10.67 5.91
CA ALA A 37 -0.94 11.47 6.51
C ALA A 37 -1.20 12.78 5.74
N ARG A 38 -0.15 13.42 5.20
CA ARG A 38 -0.28 14.59 4.33
C ARG A 38 -0.99 14.24 3.03
N ALA A 39 -0.60 13.15 2.37
CA ALA A 39 -1.23 12.67 1.14
C ALA A 39 -2.72 12.37 1.34
N VAL A 40 -3.08 11.75 2.47
CA VAL A 40 -4.48 11.50 2.87
C VAL A 40 -5.27 12.81 2.97
N ARG A 41 -4.70 13.85 3.63
CA ARG A 41 -5.37 15.17 3.73
C ARG A 41 -5.55 15.83 2.37
N LEU A 42 -4.55 15.76 1.50
CA LEU A 42 -4.62 16.31 0.14
C LEU A 42 -5.69 15.61 -0.72
N ALA A 43 -5.96 14.34 -0.45
CA ALA A 43 -7.06 13.61 -1.07
C ALA A 43 -8.44 13.90 -0.47
N GLY A 44 -8.53 14.75 0.57
CA GLY A 44 -9.78 15.12 1.20
C GLY A 44 -10.29 14.15 2.26
N ALA A 45 -9.43 13.28 2.80
CA ALA A 45 -9.75 12.34 3.87
C ALA A 45 -9.08 12.72 5.21
N GLU A 46 -9.54 12.11 6.31
CA GLU A 46 -8.97 12.27 7.64
C GLU A 46 -7.92 11.19 7.92
N PRO A 47 -6.64 11.54 8.13
CA PRO A 47 -5.65 10.56 8.58
C PRO A 47 -5.83 10.26 10.07
N VAL A 48 -5.86 8.98 10.41
CA VAL A 48 -5.95 8.48 11.79
C VAL A 48 -4.66 7.75 12.14
N SER A 49 -3.96 8.20 13.16
CA SER A 49 -2.74 7.51 13.62
C SER A 49 -3.08 6.17 14.25
N LEU A 50 -2.46 5.09 13.77
CA LEU A 50 -2.57 3.75 14.30
C LEU A 50 -1.22 3.30 14.86
N TRP A 51 -1.18 3.06 16.17
CA TRP A 51 0.05 2.63 16.84
C TRP A 51 0.23 1.10 16.75
N TYR A 52 1.44 0.66 16.39
CA TYR A 52 1.76 -0.76 16.14
C TYR A 52 1.35 -1.71 17.28
N ALA A 53 1.37 -1.25 18.53
CA ALA A 53 1.02 -2.06 19.70
C ALA A 53 -0.47 -2.12 20.01
N SER A 54 -1.30 -1.32 19.31
CA SER A 54 -2.76 -1.35 19.44
C SER A 54 -3.37 -2.43 18.54
N THR A 55 -4.44 -3.05 19.02
CA THR A 55 -5.30 -3.91 18.20
C THR A 55 -6.57 -3.19 17.72
N ASP A 56 -6.79 -1.95 18.18
CA ASP A 56 -7.91 -1.13 17.75
C ASP A 56 -7.54 -0.38 16.46
N LEU A 57 -8.30 -0.59 15.41
CA LEU A 57 -8.17 0.11 14.13
C LEU A 57 -9.00 1.41 14.09
N ALA A 58 -9.56 1.84 15.21
CA ALA A 58 -10.31 3.10 15.37
C ALA A 58 -11.47 3.29 14.35
N GLY A 59 -11.99 2.20 13.77
CA GLY A 59 -13.08 2.23 12.80
C GLY A 59 -12.75 2.99 11.53
N VAL A 60 -11.50 2.86 11.01
CA VAL A 60 -11.07 3.47 9.76
C VAL A 60 -11.64 2.75 8.54
N ASP A 61 -11.72 3.45 7.41
CA ASP A 61 -12.25 2.96 6.15
C ASP A 61 -11.18 2.31 5.27
N ALA A 62 -9.90 2.61 5.51
CA ALA A 62 -8.74 2.02 4.86
C ALA A 62 -7.50 2.14 5.76
N VAL A 63 -6.44 1.41 5.44
CA VAL A 63 -5.17 1.45 6.17
C VAL A 63 -3.99 1.64 5.21
N ILE A 64 -3.02 2.47 5.61
CA ILE A 64 -1.72 2.62 4.96
C ILE A 64 -0.64 2.12 5.91
N LEU A 65 0.22 1.24 5.41
CA LEU A 65 1.50 0.87 6.01
C LEU A 65 2.59 1.68 5.33
N PRO A 66 3.14 2.73 5.96
CA PRO A 66 4.09 3.64 5.34
C PRO A 66 5.47 3.04 5.14
N GLY A 67 6.32 3.79 4.41
CA GLY A 67 7.74 3.49 4.29
C GLY A 67 8.55 3.81 5.54
N GLY A 68 9.79 3.34 5.55
CA GLY A 68 10.74 3.49 6.62
C GLY A 68 11.63 2.26 6.77
N PHE A 69 12.11 2.04 7.99
CA PHE A 69 12.94 0.90 8.37
C PHE A 69 12.42 0.33 9.68
N SER A 70 11.24 -0.32 9.64
CA SER A 70 10.58 -0.82 10.84
C SER A 70 11.49 -1.75 11.63
N TYR A 71 11.68 -1.43 12.93
CA TYR A 71 12.60 -2.11 13.82
C TYR A 71 14.05 -2.15 13.32
N GLY A 72 14.47 -1.16 12.46
CA GLY A 72 15.81 -1.10 11.90
C GLY A 72 16.14 -2.21 10.90
N ASP A 73 15.12 -2.83 10.31
CA ASP A 73 15.22 -3.99 9.38
C ASP A 73 15.93 -5.20 9.99
N TYR A 74 15.99 -5.30 11.31
CA TYR A 74 16.54 -6.47 11.99
C TYR A 74 15.78 -7.73 11.60
N LEU A 75 16.47 -8.84 11.49
CA LEU A 75 16.04 -10.12 10.95
C LEU A 75 15.93 -10.07 9.41
N ARG A 76 14.86 -9.47 8.92
CA ARG A 76 14.54 -9.09 7.54
C ARG A 76 13.65 -7.86 7.59
N ALA A 77 13.73 -7.02 6.55
CA ALA A 77 12.88 -5.85 6.41
C ALA A 77 11.39 -6.24 6.52
N GLY A 78 10.68 -5.61 7.45
CA GLY A 78 9.26 -5.88 7.71
C GLY A 78 8.94 -7.06 8.64
N ALA A 79 9.88 -7.98 8.90
CA ALA A 79 9.59 -9.23 9.63
C ALA A 79 9.09 -9.00 11.08
N LEU A 80 9.72 -8.11 11.82
CA LEU A 80 9.29 -7.80 13.20
C LEU A 80 7.96 -7.03 13.21
N ALA A 81 7.76 -6.13 12.25
CA ALA A 81 6.51 -5.39 12.11
C ALA A 81 5.34 -6.32 11.78
N ALA A 82 5.55 -7.34 10.94
CA ALA A 82 4.53 -8.33 10.58
C ALA A 82 3.97 -9.11 11.79
N ALA A 83 4.75 -9.23 12.87
CA ALA A 83 4.34 -9.89 14.12
C ALA A 83 3.67 -8.93 15.13
N SER A 84 3.54 -7.64 14.82
CA SER A 84 2.98 -6.66 15.76
C SER A 84 1.47 -6.82 15.97
N PRO A 85 0.91 -6.38 17.12
CA PRO A 85 -0.51 -6.49 17.43
C PRO A 85 -1.43 -5.89 16.38
N VAL A 86 -1.10 -4.71 15.82
CA VAL A 86 -1.91 -4.05 14.79
C VAL A 86 -2.08 -4.92 13.55
N MET A 87 -1.05 -5.67 13.15
CA MET A 87 -1.10 -6.53 11.96
C MET A 87 -2.08 -7.70 12.13
N SER A 88 -2.28 -8.19 13.36
CA SER A 88 -3.29 -9.21 13.63
C SER A 88 -4.72 -8.71 13.39
N SER A 89 -4.98 -7.45 13.69
CA SER A 89 -6.27 -6.81 13.42
C SER A 89 -6.45 -6.44 11.96
N ILE A 90 -5.38 -5.96 11.29
CA ILE A 90 -5.39 -5.67 9.85
C ILE A 90 -5.70 -6.95 9.05
N ARG A 91 -5.07 -8.09 9.36
CA ARG A 91 -5.35 -9.37 8.67
C ARG A 91 -6.84 -9.72 8.74
N ARG A 92 -7.44 -9.68 9.94
CA ARG A 92 -8.89 -9.97 10.09
C ARG A 92 -9.78 -8.99 9.35
N ALA A 93 -9.38 -7.71 9.31
CA ALA A 93 -10.15 -6.68 8.63
C ALA A 93 -10.01 -6.78 7.09
N VAL A 94 -8.87 -7.22 6.58
CA VAL A 94 -8.64 -7.52 5.14
C VAL A 94 -9.59 -8.61 4.66
N ASP A 95 -9.82 -9.67 5.45
CA ASP A 95 -10.79 -10.73 5.12
C ASP A 95 -12.22 -10.16 5.05
N GLY A 96 -12.49 -9.08 5.75
CA GLY A 96 -13.74 -8.31 5.69
C GLY A 96 -13.78 -7.25 4.59
N GLY A 97 -12.77 -7.18 3.72
CA GLY A 97 -12.70 -6.24 2.60
C GLY A 97 -12.01 -4.91 2.89
N LEU A 98 -11.41 -4.71 4.07
CA LEU A 98 -10.70 -3.45 4.37
C LEU A 98 -9.59 -3.18 3.35
N PRO A 99 -9.59 -2.01 2.67
CA PRO A 99 -8.49 -1.60 1.80
C PRO A 99 -7.19 -1.38 2.57
N VAL A 100 -6.07 -1.95 2.06
CA VAL A 100 -4.74 -1.75 2.64
C VAL A 100 -3.73 -1.40 1.56
N LEU A 101 -2.94 -0.34 1.78
CA LEU A 101 -1.81 0.04 0.94
C LEU A 101 -0.51 -0.11 1.74
N GLY A 102 0.42 -0.94 1.23
CA GLY A 102 1.77 -1.03 1.78
C GLY A 102 2.78 -0.35 0.87
N ILE A 103 3.47 0.66 1.39
CA ILE A 103 4.43 1.49 0.65
C ILE A 103 5.84 1.13 1.12
N CYS A 104 6.73 0.73 0.21
CA CYS A 104 8.14 0.43 0.50
C CYS A 104 8.28 -0.57 1.67
N ASN A 105 8.65 -0.13 2.87
CA ASN A 105 8.68 -0.98 4.06
C ASN A 105 7.30 -1.58 4.39
N GLY A 106 6.21 -0.87 4.15
CA GLY A 106 4.85 -1.41 4.27
C GLY A 106 4.60 -2.58 3.32
N PHE A 107 5.13 -2.56 2.09
CA PHE A 107 5.04 -3.69 1.17
C PHE A 107 5.84 -4.89 1.69
N GLN A 108 7.05 -4.66 2.24
CA GLN A 108 7.84 -5.71 2.90
C GLN A 108 7.04 -6.34 4.06
N VAL A 109 6.37 -5.53 4.89
CA VAL A 109 5.50 -6.02 5.98
C VAL A 109 4.34 -6.85 5.43
N LEU A 110 3.70 -6.45 4.32
CA LEU A 110 2.62 -7.21 3.70
C LEU A 110 3.08 -8.58 3.19
N CYS A 111 4.29 -8.67 2.61
CA CYS A 111 4.87 -9.96 2.20
C CYS A 111 5.23 -10.82 3.43
N GLU A 112 5.92 -10.27 4.42
CA GLU A 112 6.31 -11.00 5.65
C GLU A 112 5.09 -11.44 6.47
N SER A 113 3.96 -10.74 6.37
CA SER A 113 2.70 -11.10 7.00
C SER A 113 1.85 -12.07 6.18
N HIS A 114 2.30 -12.46 4.98
CA HIS A 114 1.57 -13.32 4.03
C HIS A 114 0.22 -12.75 3.54
N LEU A 115 0.02 -11.44 3.65
CA LEU A 115 -1.09 -10.74 3.00
C LEU A 115 -0.85 -10.57 1.50
N LEU A 116 0.42 -10.56 1.09
CA LEU A 116 0.87 -10.61 -0.30
C LEU A 116 1.90 -11.73 -0.48
N PRO A 117 1.95 -12.39 -1.63
CA PRO A 117 2.93 -13.45 -1.90
C PRO A 117 4.32 -12.88 -2.22
N GLY A 118 5.35 -13.73 -2.16
CA GLY A 118 6.73 -13.36 -2.47
C GLY A 118 7.44 -12.66 -1.31
N THR A 119 8.56 -12.04 -1.61
CA THR A 119 9.41 -11.32 -0.64
C THR A 119 10.22 -10.22 -1.32
N LEU A 120 10.69 -9.25 -0.52
CA LEU A 120 11.58 -8.20 -0.98
C LEU A 120 13.01 -8.50 -0.53
N MET A 121 13.94 -8.53 -1.47
CA MET A 121 15.35 -8.79 -1.25
C MET A 121 16.18 -7.53 -1.46
N ARG A 122 17.46 -7.58 -1.09
CA ARG A 122 18.41 -6.51 -1.42
C ARG A 122 18.44 -6.24 -2.91
N ASN A 123 18.50 -4.96 -3.27
CA ASN A 123 18.68 -4.55 -4.65
C ASN A 123 19.85 -5.31 -5.29
N GLU A 124 19.71 -5.73 -6.54
CA GLU A 124 20.71 -6.52 -7.27
C GLU A 124 22.12 -5.90 -7.20
N LYS A 125 22.22 -4.58 -7.35
CA LYS A 125 23.49 -3.83 -7.27
C LYS A 125 23.98 -3.60 -5.83
N ARG A 126 23.27 -4.08 -4.81
CA ARG A 126 23.58 -3.89 -3.38
C ARG A 126 23.80 -2.43 -2.97
N ARG A 127 23.13 -1.51 -3.63
CA ARG A 127 23.16 -0.06 -3.35
C ARG A 127 21.76 0.43 -3.06
N PHE A 128 21.68 1.42 -2.17
CA PHE A 128 20.45 2.16 -1.96
C PHE A 128 20.10 2.92 -3.25
N HIS A 129 18.87 2.74 -3.71
CA HIS A 129 18.33 3.45 -4.87
C HIS A 129 17.49 4.62 -4.39
N CYS A 130 17.70 5.80 -4.98
CA CYS A 130 16.89 6.99 -4.68
C CYS A 130 16.77 7.82 -5.97
N SER A 131 15.63 7.73 -6.63
CA SER A 131 15.30 8.54 -7.80
C SER A 131 13.82 8.47 -8.14
N VAL A 132 13.36 9.35 -9.01
CA VAL A 132 12.03 9.22 -9.63
C VAL A 132 12.06 8.06 -10.61
N GLN A 133 11.07 7.16 -10.51
CA GLN A 133 10.89 6.04 -11.41
C GLN A 133 9.65 6.24 -12.27
N GLN A 134 9.75 5.91 -13.54
CA GLN A 134 8.58 5.77 -14.39
C GLN A 134 8.01 4.36 -14.20
N LEU A 135 6.74 4.29 -13.84
CA LEU A 135 5.98 3.06 -13.71
C LEU A 135 4.93 2.97 -14.80
N GLN A 136 4.65 1.74 -15.23
CA GLN A 136 3.48 1.41 -16.01
C GLN A 136 2.41 0.84 -15.10
N VAL A 137 1.19 1.38 -15.17
CA VAL A 137 0.00 0.78 -14.53
C VAL A 137 -0.37 -0.47 -15.31
N ALA A 138 -0.14 -1.64 -14.72
CA ALA A 138 -0.37 -2.93 -15.37
C ALA A 138 -1.79 -3.46 -15.10
N SER A 139 -2.37 -3.13 -13.92
CA SER A 139 -3.75 -3.47 -13.58
C SER A 139 -4.45 -2.28 -12.93
N VAL A 140 -5.71 -2.07 -13.31
CA VAL A 140 -6.61 -1.07 -12.72
C VAL A 140 -7.73 -1.74 -11.88
N ASP A 141 -7.66 -3.05 -11.72
CA ASP A 141 -8.69 -3.87 -11.07
C ASP A 141 -8.51 -3.94 -9.54
N THR A 142 -8.04 -2.85 -8.93
CA THR A 142 -7.87 -2.77 -7.47
C THR A 142 -8.49 -1.50 -6.91
N VAL A 143 -8.79 -1.52 -5.61
CA VAL A 143 -9.32 -0.34 -4.90
C VAL A 143 -8.37 0.86 -4.92
N TRP A 144 -7.07 0.63 -5.18
CA TRP A 144 -6.01 1.63 -5.19
C TRP A 144 -5.62 2.11 -6.59
N THR A 145 -6.22 1.53 -7.64
CA THR A 145 -5.83 1.82 -9.04
C THR A 145 -7.00 2.07 -9.99
N CYS A 146 -8.24 1.99 -9.52
CA CYS A 146 -9.44 2.10 -10.36
C CYS A 146 -9.62 3.48 -11.04
N ASP A 147 -8.89 4.50 -10.62
CA ASP A 147 -8.92 5.85 -11.21
C ASP A 147 -7.81 6.07 -12.25
N PHE A 148 -6.90 5.10 -12.43
CA PHE A 148 -5.89 5.13 -13.48
C PHE A 148 -6.42 4.53 -14.77
N ARG A 149 -5.70 4.81 -15.88
CA ARG A 149 -5.96 4.16 -17.16
C ARG A 149 -5.03 2.95 -17.35
N PRO A 150 -5.51 1.88 -18.00
CA PRO A 150 -4.65 0.75 -18.35
C PRO A 150 -3.43 1.21 -19.15
N SER A 151 -2.25 0.72 -18.79
CA SER A 151 -0.95 1.06 -19.39
C SER A 151 -0.53 2.53 -19.21
N GLU A 152 -1.18 3.30 -18.36
CA GLU A 152 -0.77 4.65 -18.01
C GLU A 152 0.66 4.65 -17.46
N ARG A 153 1.42 5.69 -17.81
CA ARG A 153 2.78 5.91 -17.28
C ARG A 153 2.74 7.00 -16.25
N ILE A 154 3.22 6.69 -15.06
CA ILE A 154 3.27 7.60 -13.92
C ILE A 154 4.70 7.71 -13.40
N HIS A 155 5.03 8.85 -12.78
CA HIS A 155 6.34 9.14 -12.21
C HIS A 155 6.25 9.20 -10.70
N ILE A 156 6.85 8.22 -10.03
CA ILE A 156 6.78 8.06 -8.57
C ILE A 156 8.20 8.01 -8.00
N ALA A 157 8.43 8.71 -6.90
CA ALA A 157 9.68 8.64 -6.16
C ALA A 157 9.92 7.21 -5.64
N ALA A 158 11.15 6.72 -5.76
CA ALA A 158 11.57 5.42 -5.19
C ALA A 158 12.85 5.60 -4.40
N LYS A 159 12.87 5.08 -3.16
CA LYS A 159 14.01 5.16 -2.24
C LYS A 159 14.08 3.88 -1.40
N HIS A 160 14.96 2.96 -1.74
CA HIS A 160 15.04 1.66 -1.06
C HIS A 160 16.39 0.96 -1.25
N GLY A 161 16.80 0.17 -0.26
CA GLY A 161 17.96 -0.74 -0.33
C GLY A 161 17.56 -2.19 -0.57
N GLU A 162 16.32 -2.55 -0.20
CA GLU A 162 15.75 -3.89 -0.28
C GLU A 162 14.39 -3.83 -0.99
N GLY A 163 14.42 -3.57 -2.30
CA GLY A 163 13.22 -3.43 -3.13
C GLY A 163 13.10 -4.45 -4.25
N ASN A 164 14.03 -5.39 -4.34
CA ASN A 164 14.03 -6.46 -5.34
C ASN A 164 12.94 -7.48 -5.00
N TYR A 165 11.81 -7.43 -5.70
CA TYR A 165 10.73 -8.40 -5.53
C TYR A 165 11.12 -9.76 -6.12
N VAL A 166 11.00 -10.80 -5.30
CA VAL A 166 11.33 -12.19 -5.66
C VAL A 166 10.19 -13.11 -5.25
N ALA A 167 9.83 -14.03 -6.13
CA ALA A 167 8.90 -15.12 -5.87
C ALA A 167 9.29 -16.35 -6.70
N ASP A 168 8.80 -17.53 -6.33
CA ASP A 168 8.97 -18.72 -7.16
C ASP A 168 8.20 -18.61 -8.48
N ALA A 169 8.59 -19.44 -9.46
CA ALA A 169 8.02 -19.39 -10.81
C ALA A 169 6.50 -19.63 -10.83
N ALA A 170 5.98 -20.46 -9.94
CA ALA A 170 4.53 -20.73 -9.86
C ALA A 170 3.77 -19.51 -9.33
N THR A 171 4.30 -18.85 -8.31
CA THR A 171 3.75 -17.61 -7.76
C THR A 171 3.76 -16.49 -8.81
N VAL A 172 4.88 -16.30 -9.52
CA VAL A 172 4.97 -15.29 -10.59
C VAL A 172 3.96 -15.59 -11.69
N ALA A 173 3.86 -16.84 -12.16
CA ALA A 173 2.89 -17.24 -13.16
C ALA A 173 1.44 -17.01 -12.71
N ALA A 174 1.13 -17.27 -11.44
CA ALA A 174 -0.20 -17.01 -10.88
C ALA A 174 -0.52 -15.50 -10.78
N LEU A 175 0.44 -14.66 -10.40
CA LEU A 175 0.28 -13.20 -10.40
C LEU A 175 -0.02 -12.67 -11.80
N GLU A 176 0.72 -13.16 -12.82
CA GLU A 176 0.52 -12.77 -14.22
C GLU A 176 -0.84 -13.21 -14.76
N ALA A 177 -1.18 -14.50 -14.58
CA ALA A 177 -2.40 -15.08 -15.11
C ALA A 177 -3.70 -14.45 -14.53
N ASN A 178 -3.62 -13.90 -13.31
CA ASN A 178 -4.76 -13.32 -12.61
C ASN A 178 -4.72 -11.78 -12.55
N ASN A 179 -3.92 -11.11 -13.38
CA ASN A 179 -3.78 -9.65 -13.42
C ASN A 179 -3.42 -9.02 -12.06
N ARG A 180 -2.66 -9.74 -11.22
CA ARG A 180 -2.30 -9.30 -9.85
C ARG A 180 -0.99 -8.51 -9.81
N VAL A 181 -0.27 -8.35 -10.92
CA VAL A 181 0.80 -7.37 -11.05
C VAL A 181 0.16 -6.02 -11.33
N VAL A 182 0.31 -5.08 -10.41
CA VAL A 182 -0.38 -3.78 -10.45
C VAL A 182 0.48 -2.71 -11.12
N PHE A 183 1.78 -2.71 -10.81
CA PHE A 183 2.74 -1.75 -11.37
C PHE A 183 4.00 -2.46 -11.83
N ARG A 184 4.58 -1.97 -12.95
CA ARG A 184 5.90 -2.39 -13.43
C ARG A 184 6.83 -1.19 -13.58
N TYR A 185 8.09 -1.40 -13.29
CA TYR A 185 9.13 -0.46 -13.67
C TYR A 185 9.29 -0.46 -15.19
N THR A 186 9.41 0.72 -15.81
CA THR A 186 9.78 0.82 -17.23
C THR A 186 11.30 0.67 -17.44
N ALA A 187 12.06 0.96 -16.38
CA ALA A 187 13.51 0.72 -16.28
C ALA A 187 13.79 0.17 -14.88
N ASN A 188 14.00 -1.15 -14.77
CA ASN A 188 14.12 -1.86 -13.49
C ASN A 188 15.34 -1.37 -12.68
N PRO A 189 15.14 -0.72 -11.51
CA PRO A 189 16.24 -0.17 -10.74
C PRO A 189 16.89 -1.16 -9.77
N ASN A 190 16.23 -2.28 -9.46
CA ASN A 190 16.53 -3.09 -8.29
C ASN A 190 16.63 -4.60 -8.55
N GLY A 191 16.30 -5.07 -9.78
CA GLY A 191 16.36 -6.49 -10.15
C GLY A 191 15.09 -7.28 -9.88
N SER A 192 13.96 -6.61 -9.58
CA SER A 192 12.65 -7.25 -9.37
C SER A 192 12.26 -8.15 -10.54
N VAL A 193 11.80 -9.36 -10.24
CA VAL A 193 11.35 -10.31 -11.27
C VAL A 193 10.25 -9.69 -12.14
N HIS A 194 10.32 -9.87 -13.46
CA HIS A 194 9.39 -9.33 -14.44
C HIS A 194 9.11 -7.82 -14.30
N ASP A 195 10.09 -7.05 -13.81
CA ASP A 195 9.99 -5.60 -13.56
C ASP A 195 8.87 -5.23 -12.56
N ILE A 196 8.44 -6.15 -11.72
CA ILE A 196 7.35 -5.93 -10.75
C ILE A 196 7.75 -4.83 -9.77
N ALA A 197 6.96 -3.75 -9.76
CA ALA A 197 7.07 -2.65 -8.81
C ALA A 197 6.02 -2.72 -7.70
N GLY A 198 4.90 -3.41 -7.95
CA GLY A 198 3.81 -3.60 -7.00
C GLY A 198 2.83 -4.68 -7.44
N ILE A 199 2.20 -5.31 -6.45
CA ILE A 199 1.24 -6.41 -6.63
C ILE A 199 0.01 -6.22 -5.75
N THR A 200 -1.02 -7.03 -6.01
CA THR A 200 -2.24 -7.10 -5.19
C THR A 200 -2.56 -8.52 -4.72
N ASN A 201 -3.41 -8.65 -3.69
CA ASN A 201 -4.02 -9.91 -3.28
C ASN A 201 -5.15 -10.33 -4.26
N GLU A 202 -5.78 -11.48 -4.02
CA GLU A 202 -6.86 -12.00 -4.87
C GLU A 202 -8.12 -11.13 -4.88
N ALA A 203 -8.42 -10.51 -3.75
CA ALA A 203 -9.59 -9.65 -3.61
C ALA A 203 -9.40 -8.22 -4.15
N GLY A 204 -8.18 -7.82 -4.53
CA GLY A 204 -7.87 -6.48 -5.03
C GLY A 204 -7.91 -5.37 -3.98
N ASN A 205 -8.11 -5.70 -2.70
CA ASN A 205 -8.18 -4.72 -1.61
C ASN A 205 -6.85 -4.45 -0.91
N VAL A 206 -5.85 -5.32 -1.08
CA VAL A 206 -4.49 -5.12 -0.55
C VAL A 206 -3.52 -4.89 -1.70
N VAL A 207 -2.87 -3.74 -1.72
CA VAL A 207 -1.81 -3.42 -2.69
C VAL A 207 -0.52 -3.11 -1.97
N GLY A 208 0.58 -3.68 -2.44
CA GLY A 208 1.93 -3.36 -2.00
C GLY A 208 2.77 -2.88 -3.17
N LEU A 209 3.55 -1.81 -2.98
CA LEU A 209 4.49 -1.30 -3.99
C LEU A 209 5.74 -0.73 -3.33
N MET A 210 6.87 -0.78 -4.04
CA MET A 210 8.14 -0.23 -3.55
C MET A 210 8.28 1.29 -3.73
N PRO A 211 7.81 1.89 -4.83
CA PRO A 211 7.77 3.35 -4.97
C PRO A 211 6.81 4.01 -3.97
N HIS A 212 7.03 5.31 -3.76
CA HIS A 212 6.40 6.14 -2.75
C HIS A 212 5.39 7.14 -3.35
N PRO A 213 4.11 6.78 -3.52
CA PRO A 213 3.11 7.71 -4.05
C PRO A 213 2.93 8.93 -3.15
N GLU A 214 3.11 8.81 -1.83
CA GLU A 214 2.99 9.90 -0.87
C GLU A 214 4.02 11.02 -1.06
N HIS A 215 5.12 10.74 -1.76
CA HIS A 215 6.13 11.73 -2.16
C HIS A 215 5.91 12.33 -3.54
N SER A 216 4.82 11.96 -4.23
CA SER A 216 4.47 12.45 -5.57
C SER A 216 3.02 12.97 -5.58
N VAL A 217 2.66 13.81 -4.59
CA VAL A 217 1.29 14.33 -4.38
C VAL A 217 1.20 15.85 -4.55
N GLU A 218 2.32 16.54 -4.62
CA GLU A 218 2.42 18.01 -4.80
C GLU A 218 3.61 18.36 -5.69
N GLU A 219 3.44 19.32 -6.59
CA GLU A 219 4.52 19.78 -7.47
C GLU A 219 5.64 20.50 -6.70
N LEU A 220 5.30 21.20 -5.62
CA LEU A 220 6.26 22.03 -4.87
C LEU A 220 7.26 21.20 -4.06
N THR A 221 6.87 20.03 -3.57
CA THR A 221 7.67 19.21 -2.65
C THR A 221 8.02 17.84 -3.20
N GLY A 222 7.41 17.44 -4.32
CA GLY A 222 7.52 16.09 -4.88
C GLY A 222 7.99 16.05 -6.33
N ALA A 223 8.00 14.84 -6.86
CA ALA A 223 8.34 14.54 -8.24
C ALA A 223 7.12 14.67 -9.19
N GLY A 224 6.17 15.55 -8.88
CA GLY A 224 4.88 15.68 -9.57
C GLY A 224 3.71 15.25 -8.70
N THR A 225 2.56 15.01 -9.33
CA THR A 225 1.29 14.72 -8.63
C THR A 225 0.69 13.36 -8.96
N ASP A 226 1.40 12.51 -9.68
CA ASP A 226 0.90 11.20 -10.15
C ASP A 226 0.51 10.27 -8.98
N GLY A 227 1.15 10.45 -7.81
CA GLY A 227 0.83 9.72 -6.59
C GLY A 227 -0.58 9.98 -6.05
N LEU A 228 -1.21 11.11 -6.38
CA LEU A 228 -2.60 11.38 -5.99
C LEU A 228 -3.58 10.36 -6.58
N GLY A 229 -3.26 9.74 -7.72
CA GLY A 229 -4.10 8.73 -8.35
C GLY A 229 -4.45 7.56 -7.43
N PHE A 230 -3.53 7.15 -6.56
CA PHE A 230 -3.76 6.09 -5.57
C PHE A 230 -4.85 6.47 -4.55
N PHE A 231 -4.75 7.65 -4.00
CA PHE A 231 -5.68 8.14 -2.99
C PHE A 231 -7.04 8.47 -3.61
N ARG A 232 -7.07 9.01 -4.84
CA ARG A 232 -8.32 9.24 -5.60
C ARG A 232 -9.03 7.93 -5.90
N SER A 233 -8.30 6.89 -6.32
CA SER A 233 -8.86 5.55 -6.55
C SER A 233 -9.57 5.03 -5.30
N LEU A 234 -8.93 5.12 -4.13
CA LEU A 234 -9.55 4.74 -2.87
C LEU A 234 -10.82 5.55 -2.60
N MET A 235 -10.78 6.88 -2.78
CA MET A 235 -11.94 7.74 -2.55
C MET A 235 -13.10 7.41 -3.50
N THR A 236 -12.81 7.16 -4.78
CA THR A 236 -13.78 6.72 -5.79
C THR A 236 -14.41 5.38 -5.41
N PHE A 237 -13.58 4.41 -5.00
CA PHE A 237 -14.04 3.10 -4.56
C PHE A 237 -14.95 3.19 -3.33
N LEU A 238 -14.57 3.95 -2.31
CA LEU A 238 -15.37 4.09 -1.08
C LEU A 238 -16.68 4.84 -1.33
N ALA A 239 -16.67 5.84 -2.21
CA ALA A 239 -17.88 6.57 -2.60
C ALA A 239 -18.89 5.68 -3.34
N ALA A 240 -18.44 4.68 -4.09
CA ALA A 240 -19.31 3.74 -4.79
C ALA A 240 -19.98 2.70 -3.88
N GLN A 241 -19.58 2.61 -2.60
CA GLN A 241 -20.16 1.70 -1.60
C GLN A 241 -21.21 2.38 -0.69
N LEU A 242 -21.39 3.71 -0.83
CA LEU A 242 -22.36 4.51 -0.10
C LEU A 242 -23.70 4.61 -0.85
#